data_99d4cc3e185b80d016684fa1f7d40098
#
_entry.id   99d4cc3e185b80d016684fa1f7d40098
#
_cell.length_a   1.000
_cell.length_b   1.000
_cell.length_c   1.000
_cell.angle_alpha   90.00
_cell.angle_beta   90.00
_cell.angle_gamma   90.00
#
_symmetry.space_group_name_H-M   'P 1'
#
loop_
_entity.id
_entity.type
_entity.pdbx_description
1 polymer ?
#
loop_
_entity_poly.entity_id
_entity_poly.type
_entity_poly.pdbx_seq_one_letter_code
_entity_poly.pdbx_strand_id
1 'polypeptide(L)'
;AEDGIRDVERSRGLGDVYKRHNLGGIANGFPREDKFDITVASEVMAIFCLSTSLEDLQNRLGNIIVGYTREKKEITARDLNADGAMTTLLKDAFLPNLVQTLEKNPAIIHGGPFANIAHGCNSLVATQTALKLSDYVVTEAGFGADLGAEKFLDIKCRKGKLNPSAIVIVATVRALKMHGGMDKKELKNENVEAVKKGLSNLKQHIANMQMYGAPVTVAINHFISDSEKELSAISDCCDSLNVKSFNCTHWSNGGAGTEDIAKHIVEITEQNAPKIKHLYPDEMKLWDKMKKIAQEIYGASDIIADQKIRMQFDDLEEKYGHYPICVAKTQYSFSTDPNLRGAPKDHVVPIREVRLAAGAEFLVVVCDKIMTMPGLPRVPAANAIHLNKNGDIEGLF
;
A
#
# COMPACT_ATOMS: atom_id res chain seq x y z
N ALA A 1 19.23 -17.55 20.23
CA ALA A 1 17.89 -17.63 19.58
C ALA A 1 16.81 -17.06 20.49
N GLU A 2 16.82 -17.35 21.80
CA GLU A 2 15.83 -16.80 22.76
C GLU A 2 16.00 -15.29 22.97
N ASP A 3 17.22 -14.78 22.98
CA ASP A 3 17.47 -13.34 23.20
C ASP A 3 17.02 -12.49 22.01
N GLY A 4 17.11 -12.99 20.78
CA GLY A 4 16.59 -12.32 19.59
C GLY A 4 15.06 -12.19 19.57
N ILE A 5 14.34 -13.17 20.11
CA ILE A 5 12.89 -13.16 20.24
C ILE A 5 12.45 -12.16 21.33
N ARG A 6 13.18 -12.07 22.44
CA ARG A 6 12.89 -11.11 23.52
C ARG A 6 13.08 -9.66 23.11
N ASP A 7 14.05 -9.36 22.26
CA ASP A 7 14.27 -8.01 21.75
C ASP A 7 13.17 -7.57 20.75
N VAL A 8 12.63 -8.49 19.98
CA VAL A 8 11.44 -8.23 19.13
C VAL A 8 10.21 -7.91 19.98
N GLU A 9 10.02 -8.58 21.12
CA GLU A 9 8.93 -8.27 22.05
C GLU A 9 9.08 -6.90 22.74
N ARG A 10 10.30 -6.46 23.02
CA ARG A 10 10.58 -5.15 23.67
C ARG A 10 10.47 -3.97 22.72
N SER A 11 10.73 -4.17 21.44
CA SER A 11 10.59 -3.14 20.42
C SER A 11 9.16 -3.05 19.88
N ARG A 12 8.18 -2.81 20.75
CA ARG A 12 6.79 -2.54 20.34
C ARG A 12 6.76 -1.43 19.30
N GLY A 13 6.64 -1.78 18.04
CA GLY A 13 6.63 -0.86 16.92
C GLY A 13 7.73 -1.06 15.87
N LEU A 14 8.64 -2.03 16.05
CA LEU A 14 9.68 -2.40 15.09
C LEU A 14 9.68 -3.91 14.82
N GLY A 15 8.51 -4.55 14.80
CA GLY A 15 8.35 -6.00 14.67
C GLY A 15 8.80 -6.61 13.35
N ASP A 16 9.20 -5.79 12.41
CA ASP A 16 9.62 -6.10 11.05
C ASP A 16 11.15 -6.21 10.89
N VAL A 17 11.90 -5.95 11.94
CA VAL A 17 13.36 -5.99 11.91
C VAL A 17 13.88 -7.02 12.88
N TYR A 18 14.47 -8.09 12.35
CA TYR A 18 15.20 -9.08 13.14
C TYR A 18 16.57 -8.53 13.52
N LYS A 19 16.75 -8.11 14.76
CA LYS A 19 18.07 -7.74 15.28
C LYS A 19 18.89 -8.99 15.58
N ARG A 20 20.12 -9.03 15.10
CA ARG A 20 21.10 -10.06 15.38
C ARG A 20 22.29 -9.46 16.10
N HIS A 21 22.58 -9.99 17.28
CA HIS A 21 23.74 -9.61 18.08
C HIS A 21 24.90 -10.57 17.85
N ASN A 22 26.12 -10.08 18.02
CA ASN A 22 27.35 -10.88 17.95
C ASN A 22 27.54 -11.65 16.62
N LEU A 23 27.08 -11.08 15.50
CA LEU A 23 27.43 -11.60 14.18
C LEU A 23 28.91 -11.37 13.89
N GLY A 24 29.52 -12.30 13.13
CA GLY A 24 30.94 -12.25 12.81
C GLY A 24 31.79 -13.10 13.74
N GLY A 25 33.11 -12.83 13.81
CA GLY A 25 34.09 -13.59 14.54
C GLY A 25 35.21 -14.10 13.64
N ILE A 26 36.14 -14.91 14.18
CA ILE A 26 37.42 -15.28 13.51
C ILE A 26 37.27 -15.78 12.07
N ALA A 27 36.20 -16.55 11.78
CA ALA A 27 35.94 -17.08 10.45
C ALA A 27 34.86 -16.33 9.67
N ASN A 28 34.17 -15.35 10.29
CA ASN A 28 32.94 -14.75 9.76
C ASN A 28 32.98 -13.20 9.74
N GLY A 29 34.17 -12.64 9.68
CA GLY A 29 34.37 -11.19 9.64
C GLY A 29 34.29 -10.52 11.02
N PHE A 30 34.14 -9.20 11.03
CA PHE A 30 34.14 -8.44 12.29
C PHE A 30 32.90 -8.71 13.13
N PRO A 31 33.03 -8.82 14.46
CA PRO A 31 31.86 -8.85 15.34
C PRO A 31 31.02 -7.58 15.16
N ARG A 32 29.72 -7.75 14.95
CA ARG A 32 28.79 -6.66 14.72
C ARG A 32 27.38 -7.01 15.14
N GLU A 33 26.59 -5.99 15.38
CA GLU A 33 25.15 -6.09 15.42
C GLU A 33 24.61 -5.76 14.03
N ASP A 34 23.54 -6.43 13.64
CA ASP A 34 22.90 -6.21 12.35
C ASP A 34 21.39 -6.43 12.47
N LYS A 35 20.66 -6.06 11.41
CA LYS A 35 19.22 -6.23 11.32
C LYS A 35 18.84 -6.77 9.95
N PHE A 36 17.76 -7.52 9.92
CA PHE A 36 17.25 -8.15 8.70
C PHE A 36 15.75 -7.88 8.58
N ASP A 37 15.34 -7.37 7.45
CA ASP A 37 13.94 -7.27 7.06
C ASP A 37 13.52 -8.57 6.36
N ILE A 38 12.25 -8.98 6.50
CA ILE A 38 11.72 -10.06 5.67
C ILE A 38 11.62 -9.59 4.21
N THR A 39 11.69 -10.51 3.25
CA THR A 39 11.76 -10.17 1.81
C THR A 39 10.65 -9.21 1.38
N VAL A 40 9.41 -9.43 1.82
CA VAL A 40 8.26 -8.59 1.45
C VAL A 40 8.31 -7.17 2.05
N ALA A 41 9.07 -6.95 3.11
CA ALA A 41 9.29 -5.65 3.73
C ALA A 41 10.58 -4.97 3.23
N SER A 42 11.35 -5.65 2.40
CA SER A 42 12.63 -5.15 1.87
C SER A 42 12.44 -4.44 0.53
N GLU A 43 13.45 -3.66 0.14
CA GLU A 43 13.53 -3.03 -1.16
C GLU A 43 13.48 -4.04 -2.31
N VAL A 44 13.95 -5.28 -2.09
CA VAL A 44 13.94 -6.36 -3.08
C VAL A 44 12.54 -6.65 -3.61
N MET A 45 11.52 -6.70 -2.74
CA MET A 45 10.14 -6.93 -3.17
C MET A 45 9.59 -5.75 -3.97
N ALA A 46 9.92 -4.52 -3.61
CA ALA A 46 9.52 -3.34 -4.36
C ALA A 46 10.15 -3.34 -5.77
N ILE A 47 11.46 -3.63 -5.85
CA ILE A 47 12.19 -3.80 -7.11
C ILE A 47 11.54 -4.88 -7.98
N PHE A 48 11.31 -6.06 -7.40
CA PHE A 48 10.68 -7.20 -8.07
C PHE A 48 9.33 -6.83 -8.69
N CYS A 49 8.49 -6.08 -7.97
CA CYS A 49 7.18 -5.67 -8.43
C CYS A 49 7.21 -4.53 -9.48
N LEU A 50 8.26 -3.72 -9.50
CA LEU A 50 8.40 -2.61 -10.43
C LEU A 50 9.27 -2.95 -11.66
N SER A 51 9.93 -4.10 -11.65
CA SER A 51 10.73 -4.58 -12.80
C SER A 51 9.85 -5.08 -13.94
N THR A 52 10.35 -4.92 -15.17
CA THR A 52 9.64 -5.29 -16.41
C THR A 52 10.27 -6.46 -17.14
N SER A 53 11.49 -6.84 -16.78
CA SER A 53 12.23 -7.99 -17.32
C SER A 53 13.26 -8.49 -16.32
N LEU A 54 13.84 -9.67 -16.55
CA LEU A 54 14.94 -10.19 -15.72
C LEU A 54 16.19 -9.29 -15.79
N GLU A 55 16.45 -8.67 -16.93
CA GLU A 55 17.55 -7.73 -17.10
C GLU A 55 17.29 -6.45 -16.27
N ASP A 56 16.08 -5.89 -16.34
CA ASP A 56 15.68 -4.74 -15.52
C ASP A 56 15.71 -5.09 -14.04
N LEU A 57 15.27 -6.29 -13.65
CA LEU A 57 15.38 -6.80 -12.29
C LEU A 57 16.83 -6.82 -11.80
N GLN A 58 17.75 -7.38 -12.58
CA GLN A 58 19.18 -7.41 -12.23
C GLN A 58 19.77 -6.02 -12.09
N ASN A 59 19.46 -5.14 -13.04
CA ASN A 59 19.96 -3.78 -13.03
C ASN A 59 19.49 -3.02 -11.78
N ARG A 60 18.22 -3.15 -11.40
CA ARG A 60 17.64 -2.54 -10.20
C ARG A 60 18.20 -3.12 -8.92
N LEU A 61 18.32 -4.45 -8.82
CA LEU A 61 18.96 -5.11 -7.67
C LEU A 61 20.40 -4.64 -7.50
N GLY A 62 21.13 -4.46 -8.62
CA GLY A 62 22.49 -3.93 -8.60
C GLY A 62 22.60 -2.50 -8.05
N ASN A 63 21.53 -1.72 -8.11
CA ASN A 63 21.50 -0.34 -7.63
C ASN A 63 21.11 -0.20 -6.14
N ILE A 64 20.78 -1.29 -5.44
CA ILE A 64 20.54 -1.25 -3.99
C ILE A 64 21.79 -0.72 -3.29
N ILE A 65 21.63 0.31 -2.50
CA ILE A 65 22.73 0.89 -1.70
C ILE A 65 22.86 0.05 -0.42
N VAL A 66 24.03 -0.56 -0.25
CA VAL A 66 24.34 -1.43 0.90
C VAL A 66 25.21 -0.72 1.95
N GLY A 67 25.77 0.43 1.62
CA GLY A 67 26.61 1.22 2.52
C GLY A 67 27.25 2.42 1.86
N TYR A 68 28.13 3.08 2.58
CA TYR A 68 28.88 4.23 2.12
C TYR A 68 30.36 4.11 2.50
N THR A 69 31.23 4.61 1.65
CA THR A 69 32.65 4.77 2.00
C THR A 69 32.82 5.85 3.07
N ARG A 70 34.04 6.00 3.61
CA ARG A 70 34.37 7.12 4.52
C ARG A 70 34.19 8.48 3.87
N GLU A 71 34.37 8.56 2.57
CA GLU A 71 34.18 9.77 1.74
C GLU A 71 32.70 9.93 1.32
N LYS A 72 31.77 9.17 1.93
CA LYS A 72 30.31 9.19 1.65
C LYS A 72 29.93 8.77 0.22
N LYS A 73 30.81 8.08 -0.50
CA LYS A 73 30.46 7.46 -1.78
C LYS A 73 29.61 6.22 -1.54
N GLU A 74 28.54 6.10 -2.30
CA GLU A 74 27.64 4.93 -2.24
C GLU A 74 28.36 3.64 -2.64
N ILE A 75 28.08 2.58 -1.91
CA ILE A 75 28.46 1.19 -2.22
C ILE A 75 27.18 0.45 -2.52
N THR A 76 27.10 -0.16 -3.69
CA THR A 76 25.90 -0.83 -4.18
C THR A 76 26.02 -2.34 -4.12
N ALA A 77 24.89 -3.05 -4.32
CA ALA A 77 24.91 -4.51 -4.45
C ALA A 77 25.73 -4.97 -5.66
N ARG A 78 25.86 -4.13 -6.71
CA ARG A 78 26.70 -4.38 -7.89
C ARG A 78 28.20 -4.35 -7.52
N ASP A 79 28.62 -3.42 -6.67
CA ASP A 79 30.00 -3.34 -6.19
C ASP A 79 30.40 -4.60 -5.40
N LEU A 80 29.41 -5.31 -4.81
CA LEU A 80 29.59 -6.57 -4.13
C LEU A 80 29.42 -7.80 -5.06
N ASN A 81 29.13 -7.60 -6.35
CA ASN A 81 28.78 -8.66 -7.32
C ASN A 81 27.61 -9.54 -6.84
N ALA A 82 26.65 -8.96 -6.11
CA ALA A 82 25.52 -9.70 -5.54
C ALA A 82 24.29 -9.74 -6.46
N ASP A 83 24.16 -8.81 -7.40
CA ASP A 83 22.99 -8.62 -8.27
C ASP A 83 22.69 -9.87 -9.13
N GLY A 84 23.70 -10.52 -9.70
CA GLY A 84 23.53 -11.75 -10.48
C GLY A 84 22.98 -12.91 -9.67
N ALA A 85 23.52 -13.13 -8.45
CA ALA A 85 23.06 -14.18 -7.55
C ALA A 85 21.63 -13.92 -7.06
N MET A 86 21.30 -12.67 -6.69
CA MET A 86 19.96 -12.27 -6.30
C MET A 86 18.95 -12.47 -7.43
N THR A 87 19.28 -12.10 -8.66
CA THR A 87 18.43 -12.29 -9.83
C THR A 87 18.19 -13.78 -10.12
N THR A 88 19.24 -14.60 -9.97
CA THR A 88 19.14 -16.05 -10.16
C THR A 88 18.15 -16.67 -9.17
N LEU A 89 18.18 -16.27 -7.90
CA LEU A 89 17.25 -16.73 -6.89
C LEU A 89 15.79 -16.31 -7.17
N LEU A 90 15.58 -15.18 -7.82
CA LEU A 90 14.27 -14.63 -8.13
C LEU A 90 13.74 -15.02 -9.51
N LYS A 91 14.55 -15.66 -10.34
CA LYS A 91 14.23 -15.97 -11.74
C LYS A 91 12.88 -16.67 -11.92
N ASP A 92 12.67 -17.76 -11.21
CA ASP A 92 11.43 -18.55 -11.35
C ASP A 92 10.24 -17.83 -10.71
N ALA A 93 10.47 -17.12 -9.58
CA ALA A 93 9.47 -16.30 -8.93
C ALA A 93 8.98 -15.13 -9.80
N PHE A 94 9.80 -14.67 -10.76
CA PHE A 94 9.47 -13.54 -11.63
C PHE A 94 8.41 -13.88 -12.69
N LEU A 95 8.02 -15.14 -12.82
CA LEU A 95 6.90 -15.57 -13.67
C LEU A 95 5.58 -15.43 -12.92
N PRO A 96 4.62 -14.58 -13.37
CA PRO A 96 3.33 -14.45 -12.72
C PRO A 96 2.56 -15.78 -12.66
N ASN A 97 1.90 -16.02 -11.53
CA ASN A 97 1.04 -17.19 -11.36
C ASN A 97 -0.34 -16.92 -11.94
N LEU A 98 -0.74 -17.70 -12.93
CA LEU A 98 -2.10 -17.72 -13.46
C LEU A 98 -2.92 -18.74 -12.69
N VAL A 99 -3.98 -18.29 -12.05
CA VAL A 99 -4.92 -19.14 -11.30
C VAL A 99 -6.33 -18.96 -11.83
N GLN A 100 -7.18 -19.95 -11.60
CA GLN A 100 -8.59 -19.91 -11.93
C GLN A 100 -9.40 -19.67 -10.65
N THR A 101 -10.30 -18.67 -10.68
CA THR A 101 -11.24 -18.43 -9.59
C THR A 101 -12.31 -19.53 -9.51
N LEU A 102 -13.06 -19.59 -8.41
CA LEU A 102 -14.19 -20.51 -8.26
C LEU A 102 -15.25 -20.33 -9.36
N GLU A 103 -15.40 -19.13 -9.88
CA GLU A 103 -16.30 -18.80 -11.00
C GLU A 103 -15.64 -18.97 -12.37
N LYS A 104 -14.47 -19.61 -12.42
CA LYS A 104 -13.72 -19.94 -13.64
C LYS A 104 -13.16 -18.74 -14.41
N ASN A 105 -13.04 -17.58 -13.76
CA ASN A 105 -12.37 -16.43 -14.31
C ASN A 105 -10.85 -16.52 -14.08
N PRO A 106 -10.01 -16.01 -15.01
CA PRO A 106 -8.56 -15.98 -14.80
C PRO A 106 -8.20 -14.90 -13.76
N ALA A 107 -7.24 -15.21 -12.90
CA ALA A 107 -6.61 -14.25 -12.01
C ALA A 107 -5.09 -14.42 -12.03
N ILE A 108 -4.35 -13.31 -12.08
CA ILE A 108 -2.89 -13.30 -12.06
C ILE A 108 -2.44 -12.84 -10.69
N ILE A 109 -1.68 -13.70 -10.00
CA ILE A 109 -1.13 -13.43 -8.67
C ILE A 109 0.38 -13.31 -8.78
N HIS A 110 0.92 -12.15 -8.42
CA HIS A 110 2.34 -11.90 -8.53
C HIS A 110 2.83 -10.73 -7.69
N GLY A 111 3.82 -10.98 -6.85
CA GLY A 111 4.39 -9.99 -5.94
C GLY A 111 3.46 -9.65 -4.77
N GLY A 112 3.98 -8.93 -3.78
CA GLY A 112 3.23 -8.57 -2.59
C GLY A 112 3.98 -7.54 -1.75
N PRO A 113 4.31 -6.35 -2.29
CA PRO A 113 5.01 -5.32 -1.52
C PRO A 113 4.04 -4.73 -0.50
N PHE A 114 4.49 -4.51 0.74
CA PHE A 114 3.65 -3.91 1.76
C PHE A 114 3.34 -2.44 1.48
N ALA A 115 2.05 -2.07 1.52
CA ALA A 115 1.58 -0.73 1.22
C ALA A 115 2.00 0.34 2.24
N ASN A 116 2.52 -0.03 3.40
CA ASN A 116 3.05 0.90 4.40
C ASN A 116 4.52 1.30 4.18
N ILE A 117 5.25 0.60 3.31
CA ILE A 117 6.68 0.90 3.00
C ILE A 117 7.01 0.82 1.52
N ALA A 118 6.09 0.40 0.68
CA ALA A 118 6.22 0.29 -0.76
C ALA A 118 4.89 0.64 -1.44
N HIS A 119 4.76 0.40 -2.75
CA HIS A 119 3.59 0.79 -3.52
C HIS A 119 2.33 -0.08 -3.30
N GLY A 120 2.42 -1.18 -2.56
CA GLY A 120 1.28 -1.92 -2.01
C GLY A 120 0.32 -2.55 -3.02
N CYS A 121 0.78 -2.93 -4.19
CA CYS A 121 -0.01 -3.58 -5.23
C CYS A 121 0.84 -4.56 -6.03
N ASN A 122 0.20 -5.41 -6.83
CA ASN A 122 0.88 -6.42 -7.62
C ASN A 122 1.92 -5.85 -8.61
N SER A 123 2.68 -6.75 -9.25
CA SER A 123 3.78 -6.35 -10.14
C SER A 123 3.32 -5.69 -11.44
N LEU A 124 4.22 -4.92 -12.04
CA LEU A 124 4.06 -4.37 -13.39
C LEU A 124 3.92 -5.49 -14.43
N VAL A 125 4.74 -6.54 -14.33
CA VAL A 125 4.69 -7.68 -15.27
C VAL A 125 3.30 -8.33 -15.24
N ALA A 126 2.71 -8.55 -14.06
CA ALA A 126 1.37 -9.12 -13.95
C ALA A 126 0.32 -8.22 -14.61
N THR A 127 0.33 -6.93 -14.32
CA THR A 127 -0.63 -5.98 -14.89
C THR A 127 -0.46 -5.85 -16.41
N GLN A 128 0.77 -5.72 -16.91
CA GLN A 128 1.04 -5.61 -18.33
C GLN A 128 0.71 -6.89 -19.09
N THR A 129 0.92 -8.06 -18.47
CA THR A 129 0.52 -9.35 -19.05
C THR A 129 -1.00 -9.46 -19.14
N ALA A 130 -1.71 -9.11 -18.05
CA ALA A 130 -3.17 -9.11 -18.04
C ALA A 130 -3.75 -8.19 -19.13
N LEU A 131 -3.22 -6.98 -19.28
CA LEU A 131 -3.64 -6.00 -20.30
C LEU A 131 -3.41 -6.49 -21.74
N LYS A 132 -2.52 -7.45 -21.98
CA LYS A 132 -2.33 -8.06 -23.30
C LYS A 132 -3.23 -9.25 -23.55
N LEU A 133 -3.80 -9.84 -22.51
CA LEU A 133 -4.57 -11.08 -22.59
C LEU A 133 -6.08 -10.88 -22.42
N SER A 134 -6.50 -9.69 -21.98
CA SER A 134 -7.90 -9.44 -21.62
C SER A 134 -8.35 -8.05 -22.08
N ASP A 135 -9.63 -7.90 -22.41
CA ASP A 135 -10.23 -6.63 -22.77
C ASP A 135 -10.38 -5.71 -21.52
N TYR A 136 -10.65 -6.31 -20.36
CA TYR A 136 -10.76 -5.63 -19.08
C TYR A 136 -9.82 -6.23 -18.05
N VAL A 137 -9.12 -5.37 -17.31
CA VAL A 137 -8.24 -5.76 -16.21
C VAL A 137 -8.63 -4.99 -14.96
N VAL A 138 -8.98 -5.71 -13.90
CA VAL A 138 -9.19 -5.17 -12.57
C VAL A 138 -7.98 -5.48 -11.72
N THR A 139 -7.41 -4.46 -11.09
CA THR A 139 -6.27 -4.60 -10.19
C THR A 139 -6.53 -3.86 -8.88
N GLU A 140 -5.76 -4.20 -7.86
CA GLU A 140 -5.92 -3.62 -6.53
C GLU A 140 -4.94 -2.48 -6.26
N ALA A 141 -5.27 -1.70 -5.23
CA ALA A 141 -4.34 -0.82 -4.51
C ALA A 141 -4.58 -1.04 -3.01
N GLY A 142 -3.54 -1.44 -2.28
CA GLY A 142 -3.65 -1.85 -0.88
C GLY A 142 -3.97 -0.70 0.09
N PHE A 143 -4.64 -0.99 1.19
CA PHE A 143 -5.10 -0.03 2.21
C PHE A 143 -6.15 0.98 1.70
N GLY A 144 -6.33 2.09 2.42
CA GLY A 144 -7.16 3.20 1.98
C GLY A 144 -6.58 3.91 0.75
N ALA A 145 -7.46 4.58 -0.01
CA ALA A 145 -7.07 5.27 -1.24
C ALA A 145 -6.01 6.37 -1.02
N ASP A 146 -5.93 6.91 0.18
CA ASP A 146 -4.92 7.90 0.59
C ASP A 146 -3.49 7.34 0.63
N LEU A 147 -3.33 6.03 0.80
CA LEU A 147 -2.04 5.35 0.79
C LEU A 147 -1.86 4.49 -0.45
N GLY A 148 -2.76 3.53 -0.66
CA GLY A 148 -2.61 2.55 -1.71
C GLY A 148 -2.88 3.10 -3.10
N ALA A 149 -3.99 3.80 -3.31
CA ALA A 149 -4.31 4.34 -4.63
C ALA A 149 -3.38 5.49 -5.02
N GLU A 150 -2.97 6.36 -4.07
CA GLU A 150 -1.97 7.38 -4.32
C GLU A 150 -0.67 6.75 -4.85
N LYS A 151 -0.12 5.74 -4.15
CA LYS A 151 1.11 5.05 -4.58
C LYS A 151 0.94 4.27 -5.87
N PHE A 152 -0.23 3.66 -6.08
CA PHE A 152 -0.54 2.99 -7.34
C PHE A 152 -0.46 3.98 -8.50
N LEU A 153 -1.05 5.16 -8.35
CA LEU A 153 -1.10 6.18 -9.40
C LEU A 153 0.23 6.92 -9.56
N ASP A 154 0.84 7.39 -8.46
CA ASP A 154 2.05 8.21 -8.52
C ASP A 154 3.36 7.41 -8.56
N ILE A 155 3.36 6.13 -8.20
CA ILE A 155 4.54 5.27 -8.33
C ILE A 155 4.36 4.25 -9.45
N LYS A 156 3.42 3.30 -9.31
CA LYS A 156 3.29 2.18 -10.24
C LYS A 156 2.84 2.61 -11.63
N CYS A 157 1.78 3.44 -11.72
CA CYS A 157 1.28 3.92 -13.01
C CYS A 157 2.32 4.81 -13.71
N ARG A 158 3.01 5.66 -12.96
CA ARG A 158 4.10 6.50 -13.50
C ARG A 158 5.21 5.65 -14.11
N LYS A 159 5.72 4.67 -13.38
CA LYS A 159 6.76 3.74 -13.83
C LYS A 159 6.31 2.88 -15.02
N GLY A 160 5.14 2.29 -14.91
CA GLY A 160 4.60 1.37 -15.91
C GLY A 160 3.92 2.05 -17.08
N LYS A 161 3.81 3.39 -17.08
CA LYS A 161 3.03 4.17 -18.05
C LYS A 161 1.60 3.64 -18.19
N LEU A 162 1.02 3.23 -17.04
CA LEU A 162 -0.33 2.72 -16.97
C LEU A 162 -1.32 3.89 -16.88
N ASN A 163 -2.46 3.73 -17.53
CA ASN A 163 -3.51 4.75 -17.56
C ASN A 163 -4.87 4.12 -17.21
N PRO A 164 -5.21 3.97 -15.90
CA PRO A 164 -6.48 3.41 -15.48
C PRO A 164 -7.68 4.15 -16.08
N SER A 165 -8.65 3.38 -16.58
CA SER A 165 -9.86 3.93 -17.21
C SER A 165 -10.95 4.30 -16.21
N ALA A 166 -10.94 3.69 -15.01
CA ALA A 166 -11.87 3.98 -13.93
C ALA A 166 -11.23 3.64 -12.58
N ILE A 167 -11.75 4.23 -11.51
CA ILE A 167 -11.35 3.96 -10.12
C ILE A 167 -12.59 3.52 -9.34
N VAL A 168 -12.49 2.36 -8.67
CA VAL A 168 -13.53 1.86 -7.78
C VAL A 168 -13.06 1.99 -6.33
N ILE A 169 -13.77 2.81 -5.54
CA ILE A 169 -13.55 2.93 -4.09
C ILE A 169 -14.45 1.92 -3.39
N VAL A 170 -13.84 1.01 -2.62
CA VAL A 170 -14.59 0.06 -1.79
C VAL A 170 -14.89 0.72 -0.45
N ALA A 171 -16.17 0.89 -0.13
CA ALA A 171 -16.66 1.39 1.14
C ALA A 171 -17.33 0.29 1.95
N THR A 172 -17.25 0.37 3.28
CA THR A 172 -18.00 -0.52 4.17
C THR A 172 -18.71 0.30 5.26
N VAL A 173 -19.93 -0.11 5.61
CA VAL A 173 -20.68 0.49 6.73
C VAL A 173 -19.85 0.47 8.01
N ARG A 174 -19.14 -0.63 8.29
CA ARG A 174 -18.29 -0.79 9.49
C ARG A 174 -17.17 0.24 9.55
N ALA A 175 -16.47 0.49 8.43
CA ALA A 175 -15.41 1.49 8.39
C ALA A 175 -15.97 2.89 8.63
N LEU A 176 -17.11 3.23 8.04
CA LEU A 176 -17.75 4.53 8.24
C LEU A 176 -18.25 4.70 9.67
N LYS A 177 -18.86 3.69 10.29
CA LYS A 177 -19.22 3.73 11.73
C LYS A 177 -17.98 3.98 12.60
N MET A 178 -16.87 3.31 12.32
CA MET A 178 -15.62 3.53 13.04
C MET A 178 -15.11 4.97 12.87
N HIS A 179 -15.13 5.50 11.64
CA HIS A 179 -14.76 6.88 11.36
C HIS A 179 -15.75 7.88 11.97
N GLY A 180 -17.00 7.49 12.19
CA GLY A 180 -18.02 8.24 12.93
C GLY A 180 -17.85 8.22 14.46
N GLY A 181 -16.84 7.51 14.97
CA GLY A 181 -16.49 7.45 16.39
C GLY A 181 -17.06 6.26 17.16
N MET A 182 -17.66 5.29 16.48
CA MET A 182 -18.21 4.08 17.11
C MET A 182 -17.09 3.13 17.57
N ASP A 183 -17.28 2.47 18.71
CA ASP A 183 -16.33 1.47 19.21
C ASP A 183 -16.29 0.23 18.29
N LYS A 184 -15.10 -0.35 18.13
CA LYS A 184 -14.90 -1.53 17.27
C LYS A 184 -15.75 -2.75 17.67
N LYS A 185 -16.07 -2.89 18.96
CA LYS A 185 -16.88 -3.99 19.47
C LYS A 185 -18.36 -3.87 19.11
N GLU A 186 -18.82 -2.66 18.80
CA GLU A 186 -20.23 -2.35 18.54
C GLU A 186 -20.55 -2.18 17.06
N LEU A 187 -19.59 -2.31 16.15
CA LEU A 187 -19.76 -2.07 14.71
C LEU A 187 -20.83 -2.94 14.04
N LYS A 188 -21.27 -4.03 14.67
CA LYS A 188 -22.36 -4.88 14.19
C LYS A 188 -23.76 -4.28 14.47
N ASN A 189 -23.88 -3.34 15.41
CA ASN A 189 -25.14 -2.69 15.77
C ASN A 189 -25.48 -1.59 14.76
N GLU A 190 -26.76 -1.43 14.41
CA GLU A 190 -27.20 -0.33 13.53
C GLU A 190 -26.88 1.03 14.20
N ASN A 191 -26.27 1.92 13.42
CA ASN A 191 -26.03 3.30 13.87
C ASN A 191 -25.87 4.24 12.66
N VAL A 192 -26.98 4.71 12.13
CA VAL A 192 -27.04 5.59 10.96
C VAL A 192 -26.33 6.93 11.23
N GLU A 193 -26.40 7.47 12.45
CA GLU A 193 -25.74 8.74 12.79
C GLU A 193 -24.20 8.58 12.79
N ALA A 194 -23.68 7.46 13.26
CA ALA A 194 -22.24 7.18 13.15
C ALA A 194 -21.83 7.04 11.68
N VAL A 195 -22.63 6.37 10.83
CA VAL A 195 -22.38 6.33 9.38
C VAL A 195 -22.32 7.73 8.81
N LYS A 196 -23.35 8.56 9.01
CA LYS A 196 -23.42 9.94 8.50
C LYS A 196 -22.20 10.77 8.92
N LYS A 197 -21.78 10.67 10.19
CA LYS A 197 -20.59 11.35 10.68
C LYS A 197 -19.31 10.85 10.00
N GLY A 198 -19.22 9.56 9.75
CA GLY A 198 -18.08 8.93 9.06
C GLY A 198 -18.01 9.20 7.57
N LEU A 199 -19.09 9.65 6.92
CA LEU A 199 -19.11 9.99 5.49
C LEU A 199 -18.08 11.05 5.10
N SER A 200 -17.61 11.87 6.05
CA SER A 200 -16.50 12.81 5.79
C SER A 200 -15.25 12.09 5.28
N ASN A 201 -14.98 10.87 5.76
CA ASN A 201 -13.86 10.05 5.30
C ASN A 201 -14.08 9.62 3.84
N LEU A 202 -15.25 9.07 3.49
CA LEU A 202 -15.57 8.66 2.12
C LEU A 202 -15.53 9.84 1.14
N LYS A 203 -16.09 10.99 1.53
CA LYS A 203 -16.05 12.23 0.72
C LYS A 203 -14.63 12.64 0.38
N GLN A 204 -13.72 12.58 1.35
CA GLN A 204 -12.31 12.92 1.13
C GLN A 204 -11.65 11.92 0.17
N HIS A 205 -11.88 10.61 0.32
CA HIS A 205 -11.36 9.61 -0.61
C HIS A 205 -11.89 9.80 -2.04
N ILE A 206 -13.18 10.11 -2.21
CA ILE A 206 -13.76 10.42 -3.52
C ILE A 206 -13.08 11.65 -4.14
N ALA A 207 -12.98 12.74 -3.38
CA ALA A 207 -12.33 13.97 -3.86
C ALA A 207 -10.86 13.72 -4.26
N ASN A 208 -10.11 12.97 -3.44
CA ASN A 208 -8.73 12.61 -3.74
C ASN A 208 -8.61 11.85 -5.07
N MET A 209 -9.47 10.86 -5.29
CA MET A 209 -9.40 10.05 -6.51
C MET A 209 -9.86 10.82 -7.76
N GLN A 210 -10.82 11.73 -7.62
CA GLN A 210 -11.27 12.60 -8.73
C GLN A 210 -10.16 13.53 -9.24
N MET A 211 -9.20 13.93 -8.37
CA MET A 211 -8.06 14.77 -8.78
C MET A 211 -7.19 14.11 -9.86
N TYR A 212 -7.12 12.78 -9.90
CA TYR A 212 -6.34 12.06 -10.90
C TYR A 212 -6.99 11.99 -12.27
N GLY A 213 -8.26 12.39 -12.39
CA GLY A 213 -8.95 12.58 -13.68
C GLY A 213 -9.64 11.35 -14.25
N ALA A 214 -9.59 10.19 -13.59
CA ALA A 214 -10.41 9.03 -13.97
C ALA A 214 -11.80 9.09 -13.32
N PRO A 215 -12.84 8.52 -13.97
CA PRO A 215 -14.15 8.35 -13.35
C PRO A 215 -14.06 7.55 -12.05
N VAL A 216 -14.77 7.98 -11.03
CA VAL A 216 -14.82 7.33 -9.71
C VAL A 216 -16.19 6.72 -9.49
N THR A 217 -16.22 5.48 -9.02
CA THR A 217 -17.42 4.73 -8.62
C THR A 217 -17.22 4.17 -7.23
N VAL A 218 -18.27 4.05 -6.44
CA VAL A 218 -18.22 3.48 -5.09
C VAL A 218 -18.86 2.10 -5.08
N ALA A 219 -18.12 1.08 -4.64
CA ALA A 219 -18.62 -0.24 -4.33
C ALA A 219 -18.88 -0.34 -2.82
N ILE A 220 -20.11 -0.47 -2.41
CA ILE A 220 -20.48 -0.67 -1.00
C ILE A 220 -20.39 -2.18 -0.73
N ASN A 221 -19.34 -2.62 -0.06
CA ASN A 221 -19.18 -4.02 0.34
C ASN A 221 -20.14 -4.32 1.49
N HIS A 222 -21.28 -4.91 1.14
CA HIS A 222 -22.42 -5.17 2.04
C HIS A 222 -22.17 -6.39 2.92
N PHE A 223 -22.33 -6.22 4.22
CA PHE A 223 -22.33 -7.29 5.21
C PHE A 223 -23.75 -7.55 5.72
N ILE A 224 -24.04 -8.77 6.13
CA ILE A 224 -25.36 -9.19 6.64
C ILE A 224 -25.87 -8.30 7.80
N SER A 225 -24.97 -7.71 8.57
CA SER A 225 -25.31 -6.81 9.69
C SER A 225 -25.65 -5.38 9.28
N ASP A 226 -25.48 -5.01 8.02
CA ASP A 226 -25.68 -3.64 7.56
C ASP A 226 -27.18 -3.41 7.27
N SER A 227 -27.75 -2.33 7.79
CA SER A 227 -29.16 -2.01 7.58
C SER A 227 -29.38 -1.19 6.30
N GLU A 228 -30.58 -1.30 5.72
CA GLU A 228 -30.98 -0.50 4.55
C GLU A 228 -30.82 1.00 4.77
N LYS A 229 -31.05 1.50 6.00
CA LYS A 229 -30.87 2.91 6.34
C LYS A 229 -29.41 3.35 6.32
N GLU A 230 -28.51 2.45 6.76
CA GLU A 230 -27.07 2.70 6.73
C GLU A 230 -26.56 2.70 5.28
N LEU A 231 -27.01 1.76 4.46
CA LEU A 231 -26.68 1.69 3.04
C LEU A 231 -27.21 2.89 2.27
N SER A 232 -28.48 3.30 2.49
CA SER A 232 -29.09 4.49 1.90
C SER A 232 -28.30 5.75 2.23
N ALA A 233 -27.87 5.93 3.47
CA ALA A 233 -27.06 7.10 3.85
C ALA A 233 -25.76 7.22 3.06
N ILE A 234 -25.13 6.09 2.67
CA ILE A 234 -23.93 6.10 1.83
C ILE A 234 -24.29 6.45 0.39
N SER A 235 -25.35 5.85 -0.15
CA SER A 235 -25.80 6.10 -1.53
C SER A 235 -26.22 7.56 -1.70
N ASP A 236 -27.03 8.11 -0.79
CA ASP A 236 -27.44 9.52 -0.80
C ASP A 236 -26.23 10.47 -0.79
N CYS A 237 -25.20 10.11 -0.03
CA CYS A 237 -23.96 10.87 0.00
C CYS A 237 -23.25 10.83 -1.37
N CYS A 238 -23.13 9.67 -1.99
CA CYS A 238 -22.48 9.50 -3.29
C CYS A 238 -23.26 10.27 -4.37
N ASP A 239 -24.60 10.19 -4.36
CA ASP A 239 -25.47 10.92 -5.30
C ASP A 239 -25.29 12.44 -5.16
N SER A 240 -25.15 12.94 -3.92
CA SER A 240 -24.88 14.37 -3.68
C SER A 240 -23.55 14.86 -4.27
N LEU A 241 -22.61 13.93 -4.56
CA LEU A 241 -21.32 14.19 -5.17
C LEU A 241 -21.29 13.85 -6.68
N ASN A 242 -22.43 13.47 -7.26
CA ASN A 242 -22.53 12.95 -8.63
C ASN A 242 -21.63 11.72 -8.88
N VAL A 243 -21.49 10.86 -7.89
CA VAL A 243 -20.73 9.61 -7.95
C VAL A 243 -21.70 8.44 -7.83
N LYS A 244 -21.66 7.51 -8.77
CA LYS A 244 -22.48 6.29 -8.69
C LYS A 244 -21.97 5.37 -7.59
N SER A 245 -22.90 4.78 -6.85
CA SER A 245 -22.61 3.75 -5.86
C SER A 245 -23.45 2.50 -6.07
N PHE A 246 -22.90 1.33 -5.71
CA PHE A 246 -23.54 0.04 -5.91
C PHE A 246 -23.39 -0.81 -4.65
N ASN A 247 -24.48 -1.44 -4.23
CA ASN A 247 -24.43 -2.44 -3.16
C ASN A 247 -23.87 -3.75 -3.71
N CYS A 248 -22.74 -4.19 -3.19
CA CYS A 248 -22.03 -5.38 -3.65
C CYS A 248 -22.23 -6.50 -2.62
N THR A 249 -22.95 -7.54 -3.02
CA THR A 249 -23.28 -8.72 -2.17
C THR A 249 -22.46 -9.94 -2.56
N HIS A 250 -21.28 -9.75 -3.12
CA HIS A 250 -20.42 -10.83 -3.63
C HIS A 250 -19.99 -11.83 -2.56
N TRP A 251 -19.97 -11.46 -1.29
CA TRP A 251 -19.70 -12.40 -0.21
C TRP A 251 -20.69 -13.57 -0.17
N SER A 252 -21.99 -13.31 -0.36
CA SER A 252 -23.04 -14.33 -0.34
C SER A 252 -23.42 -14.82 -1.74
N ASN A 253 -23.32 -13.98 -2.76
CA ASN A 253 -23.87 -14.21 -4.08
C ASN A 253 -22.81 -14.36 -5.18
N GLY A 254 -21.52 -14.35 -4.81
CA GLY A 254 -20.43 -14.42 -5.79
C GLY A 254 -20.47 -13.28 -6.80
N GLY A 255 -20.10 -13.52 -8.03
CA GLY A 255 -20.07 -12.54 -9.11
C GLY A 255 -21.43 -11.92 -9.44
N ALA A 256 -22.52 -12.66 -9.26
CA ALA A 256 -23.88 -12.13 -9.41
C ALA A 256 -24.16 -10.93 -8.49
N GLY A 257 -23.52 -10.90 -7.31
CA GLY A 257 -23.63 -9.79 -6.37
C GLY A 257 -22.88 -8.52 -6.77
N THR A 258 -22.18 -8.51 -7.90
CA THR A 258 -21.43 -7.35 -8.44
C THR A 258 -21.74 -7.04 -9.91
N GLU A 259 -22.78 -7.64 -10.47
CA GLU A 259 -23.10 -7.52 -11.89
C GLU A 259 -23.43 -6.07 -12.28
N ASP A 260 -24.18 -5.35 -11.45
CA ASP A 260 -24.60 -3.97 -11.75
C ASP A 260 -23.41 -3.01 -11.78
N ILE A 261 -22.48 -3.11 -10.84
CA ILE A 261 -21.25 -2.31 -10.86
C ILE A 261 -20.38 -2.70 -12.06
N ALA A 262 -20.31 -3.98 -12.41
CA ALA A 262 -19.55 -4.42 -13.58
C ALA A 262 -20.09 -3.83 -14.88
N LYS A 263 -21.41 -3.85 -15.11
CA LYS A 263 -22.06 -3.20 -16.25
C LYS A 263 -21.74 -1.70 -16.32
N HIS A 264 -21.85 -1.02 -15.18
CA HIS A 264 -21.52 0.40 -15.10
C HIS A 264 -20.05 0.69 -15.43
N ILE A 265 -19.10 -0.13 -14.91
CA ILE A 265 -17.68 0.05 -15.21
C ILE A 265 -17.41 -0.15 -16.70
N VAL A 266 -18.00 -1.17 -17.33
CA VAL A 266 -17.90 -1.35 -18.78
C VAL A 266 -18.40 -0.10 -19.52
N GLU A 267 -19.60 0.38 -19.18
CA GLU A 267 -20.18 1.57 -19.82
C GLU A 267 -19.27 2.80 -19.73
N ILE A 268 -18.78 3.14 -18.54
CA ILE A 268 -17.95 4.34 -18.37
C ILE A 268 -16.55 4.21 -18.98
N THR A 269 -15.99 3.00 -19.05
CA THR A 269 -14.67 2.77 -19.65
C THR A 269 -14.72 2.75 -21.16
N GLU A 270 -15.81 2.32 -21.77
CA GLU A 270 -16.02 2.40 -23.23
C GLU A 270 -16.29 3.83 -23.71
N GLN A 271 -16.95 4.64 -22.90
CA GLN A 271 -17.27 6.04 -23.24
C GLN A 271 -16.09 7.00 -23.03
N ASN A 272 -15.16 6.67 -22.18
CA ASN A 272 -14.11 7.57 -21.74
C ASN A 272 -12.72 6.91 -21.81
N ALA A 273 -11.77 7.64 -22.38
CA ALA A 273 -10.34 7.33 -22.30
C ALA A 273 -9.64 8.40 -21.43
N PRO A 274 -9.81 8.38 -20.11
CA PRO A 274 -9.23 9.40 -19.26
C PRO A 274 -7.70 9.38 -19.35
N LYS A 275 -7.09 10.54 -19.20
CA LYS A 275 -5.64 10.64 -19.03
C LYS A 275 -5.34 10.94 -17.57
N ILE A 276 -4.71 9.99 -16.90
CA ILE A 276 -4.33 10.15 -15.50
C ILE A 276 -3.36 11.33 -15.37
N LYS A 277 -3.65 12.19 -14.39
CA LYS A 277 -2.79 13.29 -13.98
C LYS A 277 -2.09 12.88 -12.70
N HIS A 278 -0.76 12.78 -12.73
CA HIS A 278 0.00 12.57 -11.51
C HIS A 278 -0.11 13.78 -10.58
N LEU A 279 -0.06 13.54 -9.29
CA LEU A 279 -0.20 14.59 -8.28
C LEU A 279 0.88 15.66 -8.39
N TYR A 280 2.08 15.27 -8.79
CA TYR A 280 3.23 16.15 -8.98
C TYR A 280 4.07 15.73 -10.19
N PRO A 281 4.77 16.68 -10.85
CA PRO A 281 5.74 16.38 -11.91
C PRO A 281 7.06 15.85 -11.31
N ASP A 282 7.86 15.16 -12.13
CA ASP A 282 9.13 14.56 -11.69
C ASP A 282 10.16 15.61 -11.25
N GLU A 283 10.11 16.80 -11.84
CA GLU A 283 11.03 17.92 -11.58
C GLU A 283 10.72 18.69 -10.29
N MET A 284 9.60 18.41 -9.64
CA MET A 284 9.28 19.02 -8.34
C MET A 284 10.28 18.54 -7.29
N LYS A 285 10.75 19.43 -6.40
CA LYS A 285 11.66 19.07 -5.31
C LYS A 285 11.06 18.02 -4.39
N LEU A 286 11.90 17.12 -3.88
CA LEU A 286 11.48 16.01 -3.01
C LEU A 286 10.66 16.47 -1.79
N TRP A 287 11.09 17.57 -1.14
CA TRP A 287 10.35 18.16 -0.02
C TRP A 287 8.98 18.66 -0.45
N ASP A 288 8.90 19.32 -1.60
CA ASP A 288 7.66 19.88 -2.12
C ASP A 288 6.69 18.77 -2.61
N LYS A 289 7.20 17.65 -3.17
CA LYS A 289 6.41 16.46 -3.47
C LYS A 289 5.75 15.92 -2.21
N MET A 290 6.53 15.74 -1.12
CA MET A 290 5.99 15.26 0.15
C MET A 290 4.97 16.24 0.75
N LYS A 291 5.25 17.55 0.70
CA LYS A 291 4.34 18.58 1.15
C LYS A 291 3.02 18.56 0.36
N LYS A 292 3.10 18.40 -0.96
CA LYS A 292 1.94 18.31 -1.83
C LYS A 292 1.07 17.10 -1.51
N ILE A 293 1.66 15.92 -1.31
CA ILE A 293 0.91 14.73 -0.85
C ILE A 293 0.21 15.02 0.48
N ALA A 294 0.91 15.61 1.45
CA ALA A 294 0.35 15.90 2.76
C ALA A 294 -0.84 16.88 2.68
N GLN A 295 -0.72 17.91 1.86
CA GLN A 295 -1.76 18.93 1.71
C GLN A 295 -2.95 18.45 0.89
N GLU A 296 -2.72 17.91 -0.28
CA GLU A 296 -3.79 17.56 -1.24
C GLU A 296 -4.50 16.25 -0.85
N ILE A 297 -3.73 15.21 -0.45
CA ILE A 297 -4.30 13.89 -0.15
C ILE A 297 -4.72 13.80 1.32
N TYR A 298 -3.90 14.28 2.26
CA TYR A 298 -4.16 14.10 3.69
C TYR A 298 -4.91 15.27 4.33
N GLY A 299 -5.03 16.42 3.64
CA GLY A 299 -5.66 17.63 4.18
C GLY A 299 -4.86 18.29 5.30
N ALA A 300 -3.55 18.05 5.33
CA ALA A 300 -2.64 18.69 6.27
C ALA A 300 -2.38 20.16 5.90
N SER A 301 -2.07 21.00 6.89
CA SER A 301 -1.62 22.37 6.65
C SER A 301 -0.16 22.42 6.19
N ASP A 302 0.69 21.57 6.79
CA ASP A 302 2.12 21.54 6.49
C ASP A 302 2.77 20.20 6.90
N ILE A 303 4.05 20.07 6.60
CA ILE A 303 4.93 19.00 7.04
C ILE A 303 6.04 19.57 7.93
N ILE A 304 6.50 18.79 8.90
CA ILE A 304 7.59 19.19 9.78
C ILE A 304 8.62 18.06 9.92
N ALA A 305 9.89 18.44 9.97
CA ALA A 305 11.00 17.53 10.22
C ALA A 305 12.10 18.25 11.00
N ASP A 306 12.93 17.49 11.71
CA ASP A 306 14.14 18.04 12.29
C ASP A 306 15.15 18.46 11.21
N GLN A 307 16.18 19.21 11.62
CA GLN A 307 17.20 19.72 10.69
C GLN A 307 17.94 18.59 9.98
N LYS A 308 18.20 17.46 10.67
CA LYS A 308 18.91 16.32 10.08
C LYS A 308 18.12 15.70 8.91
N ILE A 309 16.81 15.54 9.08
CA ILE A 309 15.93 15.00 8.04
C ILE A 309 15.85 15.99 6.85
N ARG A 310 15.76 17.30 7.13
CA ARG A 310 15.76 18.31 6.07
C ARG A 310 17.03 18.26 5.23
N MET A 311 18.19 18.17 5.88
CA MET A 311 19.47 18.00 5.19
C MET A 311 19.51 16.70 4.36
N GLN A 312 18.90 15.62 4.82
CA GLN A 312 18.79 14.38 4.01
C GLN A 312 17.99 14.59 2.72
N PHE A 313 16.89 15.36 2.76
CA PHE A 313 16.16 15.71 1.53
C PHE A 313 17.06 16.53 0.59
N ASP A 314 17.78 17.52 1.09
CA ASP A 314 18.69 18.36 0.30
C ASP A 314 19.84 17.53 -0.30
N ASP A 315 20.44 16.63 0.47
CA ASP A 315 21.52 15.75 0.01
C ASP A 315 21.06 14.77 -1.11
N LEU A 316 19.80 14.34 -1.05
CA LEU A 316 19.23 13.41 -2.03
C LEU A 316 18.71 14.13 -3.30
N GLU A 317 18.48 15.44 -3.22
CA GLU A 317 17.83 16.21 -4.30
C GLU A 317 18.62 16.18 -5.61
N GLU A 318 19.94 16.35 -5.56
CA GLU A 318 20.79 16.46 -6.76
C GLU A 318 20.71 15.19 -7.62
N LYS A 319 20.78 14.02 -6.98
CA LYS A 319 20.86 12.73 -7.69
C LYS A 319 19.49 12.06 -7.85
N TYR A 320 18.60 12.21 -6.88
CA TYR A 320 17.35 11.47 -6.77
C TYR A 320 16.10 12.36 -6.76
N GLY A 321 16.24 13.66 -7.06
CA GLY A 321 15.14 14.62 -7.06
C GLY A 321 13.94 14.23 -7.93
N HIS A 322 14.17 13.46 -8.99
CA HIS A 322 13.12 12.95 -9.87
C HIS A 322 12.33 11.76 -9.33
N TYR A 323 12.76 11.15 -8.21
CA TYR A 323 12.06 9.99 -7.64
C TYR A 323 10.72 10.38 -7.01
N PRO A 324 9.70 9.53 -7.13
CA PRO A 324 8.44 9.70 -6.41
C PRO A 324 8.61 9.42 -4.92
N ILE A 325 7.64 9.91 -4.14
CA ILE A 325 7.58 9.73 -2.69
C ILE A 325 6.65 8.57 -2.34
N CYS A 326 7.11 7.67 -1.48
CA CYS A 326 6.33 6.60 -0.88
C CYS A 326 6.11 6.91 0.61
N VAL A 327 4.93 7.40 0.96
CA VAL A 327 4.63 7.77 2.35
C VAL A 327 4.30 6.55 3.18
N ALA A 328 4.96 6.44 4.33
CA ALA A 328 4.70 5.44 5.37
C ALA A 328 4.06 6.13 6.59
N LYS A 329 2.75 5.97 6.78
CA LYS A 329 1.97 6.49 7.90
C LYS A 329 0.90 5.50 8.34
N THR A 330 0.20 5.79 9.44
CA THR A 330 -0.94 4.97 9.87
C THR A 330 -2.01 4.88 8.80
N GLN A 331 -2.57 3.68 8.61
CA GLN A 331 -3.70 3.44 7.69
C GLN A 331 -5.07 3.80 8.28
N TYR A 332 -5.15 4.23 9.54
CA TYR A 332 -6.42 4.46 10.25
C TYR A 332 -6.90 5.90 10.20
N SER A 333 -6.14 6.81 9.65
CA SER A 333 -6.46 8.24 9.55
C SER A 333 -5.75 8.88 8.38
N PHE A 334 -6.29 9.95 7.82
CA PHE A 334 -5.54 10.83 6.92
C PHE A 334 -4.36 11.51 7.62
N SER A 335 -4.47 11.77 8.93
CA SER A 335 -3.35 12.27 9.74
C SER A 335 -2.37 11.17 10.13
N THR A 336 -1.37 11.50 10.93
CA THR A 336 -0.46 10.54 11.56
C THR A 336 -0.96 10.02 12.91
N ASP A 337 -2.03 10.61 13.47
CA ASP A 337 -2.71 10.11 14.67
C ASP A 337 -3.85 9.16 14.30
N PRO A 338 -3.78 7.86 14.65
CA PRO A 338 -4.82 6.89 14.35
C PRO A 338 -6.16 7.16 15.04
N ASN A 339 -6.22 8.08 16.01
CA ASN A 339 -7.43 8.43 16.73
C ASN A 339 -8.20 9.59 16.08
N LEU A 340 -7.56 10.37 15.22
CA LEU A 340 -8.22 11.42 14.45
C LEU A 340 -9.01 10.78 13.30
N ARG A 341 -10.31 10.57 13.54
CA ARG A 341 -11.24 9.90 12.63
C ARG A 341 -11.85 10.85 11.59
N GLY A 342 -12.53 10.28 10.59
CA GLY A 342 -13.17 11.04 9.53
C GLY A 342 -12.18 11.62 8.53
N ALA A 343 -12.24 12.91 8.30
CA ALA A 343 -11.31 13.65 7.43
C ALA A 343 -10.74 14.87 8.21
N PRO A 344 -9.74 14.63 9.08
CA PRO A 344 -9.09 15.72 9.82
C PRO A 344 -8.44 16.70 8.85
N LYS A 345 -8.51 18.00 9.21
CA LYS A 345 -7.93 19.10 8.45
C LYS A 345 -6.91 19.85 9.31
N ASP A 346 -6.08 20.64 8.64
CA ASP A 346 -5.16 21.60 9.27
C ASP A 346 -4.16 21.00 10.28
N HIS A 347 -3.99 19.67 10.25
CA HIS A 347 -2.96 19.01 11.02
C HIS A 347 -1.58 19.14 10.33
N VAL A 348 -0.52 18.93 11.09
CA VAL A 348 0.85 18.90 10.57
C VAL A 348 1.34 17.45 10.52
N VAL A 349 1.99 17.06 9.42
CA VAL A 349 2.56 15.71 9.26
C VAL A 349 4.03 15.72 9.69
N PRO A 350 4.40 15.07 10.79
CA PRO A 350 5.78 14.95 11.22
C PRO A 350 6.52 13.86 10.40
N ILE A 351 7.67 14.22 9.85
CA ILE A 351 8.57 13.29 9.17
C ILE A 351 9.66 12.87 10.14
N ARG A 352 9.77 11.57 10.40
CA ARG A 352 10.74 10.99 11.32
C ARG A 352 11.99 10.45 10.62
N GLU A 353 11.83 9.93 9.42
CA GLU A 353 12.90 9.22 8.71
C GLU A 353 12.65 9.28 7.21
N VAL A 354 13.74 9.34 6.45
CA VAL A 354 13.75 9.19 5.00
C VAL A 354 14.67 8.04 4.64
N ARG A 355 14.19 7.13 3.79
CA ARG A 355 14.95 5.99 3.28
C ARG A 355 14.97 6.04 1.76
N LEU A 356 16.15 6.02 1.19
CA LEU A 356 16.31 5.89 -0.26
C LEU A 356 16.19 4.42 -0.66
N ALA A 357 15.26 4.11 -1.53
CA ALA A 357 15.15 2.83 -2.23
C ALA A 357 15.65 3.02 -3.66
N ALA A 358 16.98 3.03 -3.81
CA ALA A 358 17.63 3.42 -5.06
C ALA A 358 17.37 2.44 -6.21
N GLY A 359 17.26 1.16 -5.93
CA GLY A 359 16.91 0.14 -6.92
C GLY A 359 15.43 0.17 -7.30
N ALA A 360 14.54 0.43 -6.34
CA ALA A 360 13.11 0.60 -6.58
C ALA A 360 12.75 1.97 -7.17
N GLU A 361 13.68 2.94 -7.08
CA GLU A 361 13.57 4.31 -7.59
C GLU A 361 12.41 5.10 -6.97
N PHE A 362 12.34 5.12 -5.65
CA PHE A 362 11.48 5.99 -4.85
C PHE A 362 12.10 6.29 -3.49
N LEU A 363 11.60 7.35 -2.83
CA LEU A 363 11.94 7.65 -1.44
C LEU A 363 10.82 7.19 -0.52
N VAL A 364 11.15 6.42 0.52
CA VAL A 364 10.23 6.12 1.62
C VAL A 364 10.34 7.22 2.67
N VAL A 365 9.23 7.92 2.90
CA VAL A 365 9.13 8.97 3.92
C VAL A 365 8.27 8.44 5.08
N VAL A 366 8.93 8.18 6.22
CA VAL A 366 8.29 7.61 7.41
C VAL A 366 7.77 8.75 8.28
N CYS A 367 6.44 8.76 8.47
CA CYS A 367 5.74 9.77 9.25
C CYS A 367 5.36 9.19 10.62
N ASP A 368 5.86 9.82 11.68
CA ASP A 368 5.60 9.43 13.07
C ASP A 368 5.97 7.96 13.41
N LYS A 369 5.41 7.41 14.48
CA LYS A 369 5.65 6.03 14.93
C LYS A 369 4.73 5.07 14.19
N ILE A 370 5.24 4.46 13.13
CA ILE A 370 4.51 3.45 12.37
C ILE A 370 5.22 2.10 12.45
N MET A 371 4.45 1.02 12.50
CA MET A 371 4.96 -0.31 12.20
C MET A 371 5.09 -0.46 10.69
N THR A 372 6.29 -0.73 10.24
CA THR A 372 6.59 -0.92 8.83
C THR A 372 6.16 -2.32 8.35
N MET A 373 5.88 -3.23 9.29
CA MET A 373 5.37 -4.58 9.05
C MET A 373 4.38 -4.98 10.15
N PRO A 374 3.34 -5.77 9.85
CA PRO A 374 2.44 -6.31 10.87
C PRO A 374 3.20 -7.21 11.85
N GLY A 375 3.13 -6.91 13.14
CA GLY A 375 3.67 -7.78 14.18
C GLY A 375 2.83 -9.05 14.33
N LEU A 376 3.48 -10.16 14.72
CA LEU A 376 2.77 -11.38 15.07
C LEU A 376 1.99 -11.16 16.37
N PRO A 377 0.74 -11.68 16.47
CA PRO A 377 -0.02 -11.61 17.71
C PRO A 377 0.67 -12.43 18.80
N ARG A 378 0.53 -11.99 20.06
CA ARG A 378 1.10 -12.70 21.22
C ARG A 378 0.63 -14.15 21.31
N VAL A 379 -0.62 -14.41 20.93
CA VAL A 379 -1.17 -15.76 20.77
C VAL A 379 -1.39 -15.97 19.27
N PRO A 380 -0.58 -16.80 18.62
CA PRO A 380 -0.71 -17.06 17.19
C PRO A 380 -2.03 -17.76 16.86
N ALA A 381 -2.65 -17.41 15.73
CA ALA A 381 -3.82 -18.11 15.23
C ALA A 381 -3.56 -19.62 15.02
N ALA A 382 -2.34 -19.98 14.69
CA ALA A 382 -1.90 -21.37 14.57
C ALA A 382 -2.19 -22.26 15.80
N ASN A 383 -2.30 -21.68 17.00
CA ASN A 383 -2.65 -22.42 18.20
C ASN A 383 -4.09 -22.96 18.19
N ALA A 384 -4.97 -22.33 17.42
CA ALA A 384 -6.39 -22.71 17.29
C ALA A 384 -6.69 -23.47 16.01
N ILE A 385 -5.84 -23.36 14.98
CA ILE A 385 -6.06 -23.96 13.66
C ILE A 385 -5.67 -25.43 13.70
N HIS A 386 -6.61 -26.32 13.39
CA HIS A 386 -6.37 -27.76 13.30
C HIS A 386 -7.35 -28.44 12.33
N LEU A 387 -7.06 -29.68 11.97
CA LEU A 387 -7.99 -30.53 11.22
C LEU A 387 -8.80 -31.36 12.21
N ASN A 388 -10.11 -31.41 12.02
CA ASN A 388 -10.96 -32.33 12.75
C ASN A 388 -10.86 -33.77 12.17
N LYS A 389 -11.59 -34.72 12.77
CA LYS A 389 -11.54 -36.12 12.36
C LYS A 389 -12.06 -36.37 10.94
N ASN A 390 -12.83 -35.46 10.38
CA ASN A 390 -13.38 -35.53 9.03
C ASN A 390 -12.50 -34.89 7.98
N GLY A 391 -11.39 -34.23 8.40
CA GLY A 391 -10.50 -33.49 7.52
C GLY A 391 -10.91 -32.01 7.30
N ASP A 392 -11.92 -31.52 8.01
CA ASP A 392 -12.33 -30.12 7.93
C ASP A 392 -11.40 -29.24 8.78
N ILE A 393 -11.17 -28.02 8.30
CA ILE A 393 -10.34 -27.04 9.01
C ILE A 393 -11.18 -26.32 10.06
N GLU A 394 -10.71 -26.31 11.32
CA GLU A 394 -11.31 -25.59 12.44
C GLU A 394 -10.35 -24.50 12.95
N GLY A 395 -10.89 -23.42 13.52
CA GLY A 395 -10.11 -22.36 14.17
C GLY A 395 -9.57 -21.26 13.23
N LEU A 396 -10.01 -21.19 11.97
CA LEU A 396 -9.63 -20.12 11.03
C LEU A 396 -10.34 -18.79 11.33
N PHE A 397 -11.55 -18.84 11.93
CA PHE A 397 -12.43 -17.68 12.16
C PHE A 397 -13.02 -17.70 13.57
#